data_2c25e1cf6b21b80409f3098a3ad0e1b8
#
_entry.id   2c25e1cf6b21b80409f3098a3ad0e1b8
#
_cell.length_a   1.000
_cell.length_b   1.000
_cell.length_c   1.000
_cell.angle_alpha   90.00
_cell.angle_beta   90.00
_cell.angle_gamma   90.00
#
_symmetry.space_group_name_H-M   'P 1'
#
loop_
_entity.id
_entity.type
_entity.pdbx_description
1 polymer ?
#
loop_
_entity_poly.entity_id
_entity_poly.type
_entity_poly.pdbx_seq_one_letter_code
_entity_poly.pdbx_strand_id
1 'polypeptide(L)'
;MAAVATTVSTVAACSSPRSSNSSAAGGTDQQASGASGGDSNADLVIWADQKKADSLKEIAKSWGDKQGISVAVQIVANDLQPNFVTANQAGNGPDIVVGAHDWIGNLVQNSAIRPVVLSPEAEANYSDIALKAVTYDGQIYGTPYAVECLGLFVNKALTSVTQPTSIEEMVEAGTAAGTALVLSQAVDEKGDAYNMEPIYTAAGGYLFGMNPDGSYNSKDLGIGKEGSIKAAEKIRQLGQQGVLRKSVTAANHISLFTDGKAPYLISGPWALADIKKAGIDYQLTRIPGFKDIRGSQARPFVGVNCFYVASNGKNKAFAETFVADAAKDMTFAASMFPSNELPPAQKDLAEKLKTERPDMVAFAELSAKADPMPAIPAMSSVWEPLGRAQANIVAGADPASTMTGVGKTIKASIEGS
;
A
#
# COMPACT_ATOMS: atom_id res chain seq x y z
N MET A 1 16.48 -56.28 42.97
CA MET A 1 15.51 -57.40 42.85
C MET A 1 14.46 -56.95 41.90
N ALA A 2 14.51 -57.51 40.73
CA ALA A 2 13.49 -58.24 39.98
C ALA A 2 12.35 -57.34 39.42
N ALA A 3 11.87 -57.41 38.21
CA ALA A 3 12.16 -58.13 36.96
C ALA A 3 11.22 -57.49 35.86
N VAL A 4 11.76 -57.29 34.71
CA VAL A 4 11.37 -57.54 33.33
C VAL A 4 9.97 -58.17 33.10
N ALA A 5 9.20 -57.62 32.19
CA ALA A 5 8.39 -58.39 31.24
C ALA A 5 8.09 -57.56 29.95
N THR A 6 8.73 -57.97 28.89
CA THR A 6 8.50 -57.71 27.49
C THR A 6 7.33 -58.55 26.99
N THR A 7 6.43 -58.01 26.16
CA THR A 7 5.60 -58.82 25.26
C THR A 7 5.58 -58.21 23.87
N VAL A 8 6.17 -58.96 22.99
CA VAL A 8 6.09 -58.89 21.51
C VAL A 8 4.83 -59.64 21.07
N SER A 9 4.08 -59.12 20.14
CA SER A 9 3.12 -59.90 19.37
C SER A 9 3.15 -59.46 17.91
N THR A 10 3.37 -60.47 17.09
CA THR A 10 3.64 -60.51 15.68
C THR A 10 2.35 -60.56 14.80
N VAL A 11 2.41 -59.86 13.69
CA VAL A 11 2.07 -60.20 12.30
C VAL A 11 0.81 -60.98 11.96
N ALA A 12 0.02 -60.45 11.03
CA ALA A 12 -0.59 -61.24 9.95
C ALA A 12 -0.75 -60.37 8.70
N ALA A 13 -0.07 -60.76 7.65
CA ALA A 13 -0.23 -60.32 6.27
C ALA A 13 -1.35 -61.15 5.61
N CYS A 14 -2.15 -60.54 4.73
CA CYS A 14 -2.90 -61.22 3.69
C CYS A 14 -2.87 -60.42 2.39
N SER A 15 -2.53 -61.14 1.36
CA SER A 15 -2.21 -60.83 -0.01
C SER A 15 -3.41 -60.48 -0.90
N SER A 16 -3.15 -59.60 -1.84
CA SER A 16 -3.60 -59.24 -3.21
C SER A 16 -4.77 -60.01 -3.90
N PRO A 17 -5.42 -59.39 -4.94
CA PRO A 17 -4.78 -59.47 -6.27
C PRO A 17 -4.87 -58.20 -7.14
N ARG A 18 -3.92 -58.14 -8.07
CA ARG A 18 -3.75 -57.20 -9.19
C ARG A 18 -4.94 -57.13 -10.13
N SER A 19 -5.25 -55.93 -10.63
CA SER A 19 -5.63 -55.79 -12.04
C SER A 19 -4.99 -54.50 -12.60
N SER A 20 -4.35 -54.69 -13.70
CA SER A 20 -3.71 -53.75 -14.59
C SER A 20 -4.73 -52.88 -15.31
N ASN A 21 -4.51 -51.53 -15.43
CA ASN A 21 -4.42 -50.91 -16.75
C ASN A 21 -4.00 -49.44 -16.74
N SER A 22 -3.08 -49.15 -17.68
CA SER A 22 -2.86 -47.97 -18.50
C SER A 22 -2.57 -46.61 -17.87
N SER A 23 -1.36 -46.18 -18.18
CA SER A 23 -0.76 -44.85 -18.24
C SER A 23 -1.70 -43.75 -18.73
N ALA A 24 -1.83 -42.70 -17.95
CA ALA A 24 -2.08 -41.38 -18.45
C ALA A 24 -1.17 -40.42 -17.66
N ALA A 25 -0.30 -39.72 -18.38
CA ALA A 25 0.53 -38.64 -17.86
C ALA A 25 -0.39 -37.53 -17.39
N GLY A 26 -0.56 -37.39 -16.08
CA GLY A 26 -1.20 -36.25 -15.46
C GLY A 26 -0.15 -35.15 -15.31
N GLY A 27 -0.21 -34.11 -16.15
CA GLY A 27 0.45 -32.85 -15.89
C GLY A 27 -0.04 -32.34 -14.54
N THR A 28 0.87 -32.11 -13.64
CA THR A 28 0.59 -31.35 -12.41
C THR A 28 0.30 -29.90 -12.81
N ASP A 29 -0.98 -29.56 -12.93
CA ASP A 29 -1.44 -28.17 -12.88
C ASP A 29 -0.97 -27.60 -11.53
N GLN A 30 0.12 -26.85 -11.54
CA GLN A 30 0.42 -25.90 -10.46
C GLN A 30 -0.61 -24.78 -10.58
N GLN A 31 -1.76 -25.01 -9.99
CA GLN A 31 -2.73 -23.97 -9.72
C GLN A 31 -2.04 -22.88 -8.88
N ALA A 32 -1.97 -21.67 -9.40
CA ALA A 32 -1.47 -20.52 -8.64
C ALA A 32 -2.28 -20.41 -7.34
N SER A 33 -1.66 -20.84 -6.25
CA SER A 33 -2.28 -20.91 -4.93
C SER A 33 -2.47 -19.49 -4.42
N GLY A 34 -3.68 -18.92 -4.58
CA GLY A 34 -3.99 -17.63 -3.99
C GLY A 34 -5.21 -16.88 -4.52
N ALA A 35 -5.66 -17.10 -5.75
CA ALA A 35 -6.86 -16.43 -6.27
C ALA A 35 -8.14 -17.18 -5.90
N SER A 36 -9.10 -16.49 -5.27
CA SER A 36 -10.41 -17.03 -4.93
C SER A 36 -11.53 -16.10 -5.42
N GLY A 37 -12.65 -16.70 -5.85
CA GLY A 37 -13.84 -15.97 -6.31
C GLY A 37 -13.78 -15.58 -7.79
N GLY A 38 -14.82 -15.94 -8.55
CA GLY A 38 -14.95 -15.69 -9.98
C GLY A 38 -14.48 -16.83 -10.87
N ASP A 39 -15.04 -16.90 -12.09
CA ASP A 39 -14.73 -17.91 -13.07
C ASP A 39 -13.39 -17.61 -13.75
N SER A 40 -12.45 -18.57 -13.70
CA SER A 40 -11.15 -18.46 -14.38
C SER A 40 -11.27 -18.57 -15.92
N ASN A 41 -12.44 -18.96 -16.42
CA ASN A 41 -12.75 -19.07 -17.84
C ASN A 41 -13.55 -17.87 -18.38
N ALA A 42 -13.74 -16.81 -17.58
CA ALA A 42 -14.37 -15.59 -18.07
C ALA A 42 -13.55 -14.96 -19.21
N ASP A 43 -14.24 -14.23 -20.08
CA ASP A 43 -13.60 -13.56 -21.23
C ASP A 43 -12.62 -12.46 -20.79
N LEU A 44 -12.84 -11.84 -19.63
CA LEU A 44 -11.94 -10.89 -19.01
C LEU A 44 -11.77 -11.23 -17.52
N VAL A 45 -10.53 -11.38 -17.07
CA VAL A 45 -10.20 -11.69 -15.68
C VAL A 45 -9.46 -10.50 -15.05
N ILE A 46 -9.95 -10.04 -13.89
CA ILE A 46 -9.35 -8.93 -13.13
C ILE A 46 -8.93 -9.44 -11.76
N TRP A 47 -7.67 -9.20 -11.35
CA TRP A 47 -7.19 -9.49 -10.00
C TRP A 47 -7.15 -8.23 -9.14
N ALA A 48 -7.64 -8.35 -7.91
CA ALA A 48 -7.63 -7.27 -6.93
C ALA A 48 -7.55 -7.84 -5.49
N ASP A 49 -7.17 -7.01 -4.52
CA ASP A 49 -7.38 -7.33 -3.11
C ASP A 49 -8.88 -7.32 -2.75
N GLN A 50 -9.24 -7.83 -1.57
CA GLN A 50 -10.62 -7.99 -1.15
C GLN A 50 -11.43 -6.69 -1.24
N LYS A 51 -10.92 -5.58 -0.69
CA LYS A 51 -11.64 -4.29 -0.66
C LYS A 51 -11.90 -3.75 -2.06
N LYS A 52 -10.88 -3.78 -2.92
CA LYS A 52 -11.00 -3.32 -4.31
C LYS A 52 -11.92 -4.23 -5.14
N ALA A 53 -11.82 -5.55 -4.94
CA ALA A 53 -12.66 -6.52 -5.63
C ALA A 53 -14.15 -6.32 -5.31
N ASP A 54 -14.50 -6.09 -4.05
CA ASP A 54 -15.90 -5.90 -3.64
C ASP A 54 -16.53 -4.68 -4.30
N SER A 55 -15.78 -3.58 -4.46
CA SER A 55 -16.23 -2.38 -5.17
C SER A 55 -16.32 -2.58 -6.69
N LEU A 56 -15.42 -3.38 -7.25
CA LEU A 56 -15.27 -3.49 -8.70
C LEU A 56 -16.26 -4.46 -9.34
N LYS A 57 -16.73 -5.48 -8.61
CA LYS A 57 -17.54 -6.58 -9.17
C LYS A 57 -18.75 -6.11 -9.97
N GLU A 58 -19.54 -5.21 -9.42
CA GLU A 58 -20.78 -4.76 -10.06
C GLU A 58 -20.51 -3.94 -11.32
N ILE A 59 -19.58 -2.99 -11.26
CA ILE A 59 -19.26 -2.14 -12.41
C ILE A 59 -18.57 -2.94 -13.52
N ALA A 60 -17.68 -3.86 -13.16
CA ALA A 60 -17.00 -4.74 -14.11
C ALA A 60 -18.01 -5.67 -14.82
N LYS A 61 -18.96 -6.26 -14.07
CA LYS A 61 -20.04 -7.04 -14.66
C LYS A 61 -20.91 -6.19 -15.59
N SER A 62 -21.35 -5.02 -15.15
CA SER A 62 -22.18 -4.12 -15.95
C SER A 62 -21.49 -3.69 -17.25
N TRP A 63 -20.16 -3.45 -17.18
CA TRP A 63 -19.36 -3.16 -18.36
C TRP A 63 -19.30 -4.37 -19.31
N GLY A 64 -19.05 -5.58 -18.78
CA GLY A 64 -19.00 -6.82 -19.54
C GLY A 64 -20.33 -7.09 -20.27
N ASP A 65 -21.46 -6.93 -19.57
CA ASP A 65 -22.81 -7.07 -20.16
C ASP A 65 -23.01 -6.14 -21.36
N LYS A 66 -22.50 -4.90 -21.31
CA LYS A 66 -22.54 -3.95 -22.43
C LYS A 66 -21.64 -4.35 -23.59
N GLN A 67 -20.52 -5.01 -23.31
CA GLN A 67 -19.59 -5.50 -24.33
C GLN A 67 -19.97 -6.90 -24.87
N GLY A 68 -20.95 -7.57 -24.27
CA GLY A 68 -21.37 -8.92 -24.63
C GLY A 68 -20.38 -10.00 -24.21
N ILE A 69 -19.63 -9.78 -23.13
CA ILE A 69 -18.61 -10.69 -22.59
C ILE A 69 -18.81 -10.97 -21.10
N SER A 70 -18.26 -12.07 -20.63
CA SER A 70 -18.17 -12.40 -19.21
C SER A 70 -16.94 -11.74 -18.56
N VAL A 71 -17.12 -11.12 -17.37
CA VAL A 71 -16.03 -10.53 -16.60
C VAL A 71 -15.99 -11.13 -15.21
N ALA A 72 -14.82 -11.62 -14.80
CA ALA A 72 -14.58 -12.17 -13.46
C ALA A 72 -13.61 -11.28 -12.67
N VAL A 73 -14.00 -10.90 -11.46
CA VAL A 73 -13.11 -10.24 -10.50
C VAL A 73 -12.70 -11.27 -9.45
N GLN A 74 -11.42 -11.63 -9.48
CA GLN A 74 -10.82 -12.61 -8.57
C GLN A 74 -10.04 -11.92 -7.45
N ILE A 75 -10.19 -12.45 -6.23
CA ILE A 75 -9.57 -11.92 -5.03
C ILE A 75 -8.23 -12.61 -4.80
N VAL A 76 -7.17 -11.82 -4.68
CA VAL A 76 -5.86 -12.28 -4.20
C VAL A 76 -5.56 -11.53 -2.91
N ALA A 77 -5.79 -12.21 -1.78
CA ALA A 77 -5.77 -11.58 -0.46
C ALA A 77 -4.38 -11.18 0.02
N ASN A 78 -3.35 -11.92 -0.39
CA ASN A 78 -1.97 -11.71 0.03
C ASN A 78 -1.03 -11.73 -1.16
N ASP A 79 0.05 -10.96 -1.06
CA ASP A 79 1.16 -10.97 -2.03
C ASP A 79 0.68 -10.79 -3.49
N LEU A 80 -0.34 -9.92 -3.71
CA LEU A 80 -0.97 -9.75 -5.03
C LEU A 80 0.07 -9.42 -6.11
N GLN A 81 1.02 -8.51 -5.85
CA GLN A 81 2.03 -8.10 -6.83
C GLN A 81 2.96 -9.27 -7.23
N PRO A 82 3.67 -9.97 -6.33
CA PRO A 82 4.54 -11.08 -6.71
C PRO A 82 3.77 -12.27 -7.32
N ASN A 83 2.56 -12.56 -6.83
CA ASN A 83 1.71 -13.58 -7.41
C ASN A 83 1.30 -13.23 -8.85
N PHE A 84 0.96 -11.96 -9.09
CA PHE A 84 0.65 -11.47 -10.44
C PHE A 84 1.86 -11.62 -11.39
N VAL A 85 3.05 -11.19 -10.98
CA VAL A 85 4.26 -11.32 -11.79
C VAL A 85 4.50 -12.78 -12.19
N THR A 86 4.45 -13.68 -11.22
CA THR A 86 4.66 -15.11 -11.44
C THR A 86 3.61 -15.72 -12.38
N ALA A 87 2.33 -15.45 -12.13
CA ALA A 87 1.23 -15.98 -12.93
C ALA A 87 1.23 -15.40 -14.36
N ASN A 88 1.54 -14.10 -14.50
CA ASN A 88 1.65 -13.46 -15.81
C ASN A 88 2.79 -14.06 -16.65
N GLN A 89 3.95 -14.30 -16.05
CA GLN A 89 5.08 -14.96 -16.74
C GLN A 89 4.73 -16.38 -17.18
N ALA A 90 3.96 -17.10 -16.37
CA ALA A 90 3.49 -18.46 -16.71
C ALA A 90 2.31 -18.48 -17.72
N GLY A 91 1.77 -17.33 -18.13
CA GLY A 91 0.59 -17.24 -19.01
C GLY A 91 -0.73 -17.63 -18.37
N ASN A 92 -0.77 -17.73 -17.03
CA ASN A 92 -1.95 -18.09 -16.22
C ASN A 92 -2.45 -16.90 -15.36
N GLY A 93 -1.94 -15.69 -15.62
CA GLY A 93 -2.34 -14.48 -14.92
C GLY A 93 -3.67 -13.92 -15.43
N PRO A 94 -4.14 -12.82 -14.78
CA PRO A 94 -5.31 -12.07 -15.20
C PRO A 94 -5.02 -11.24 -16.45
N ASP A 95 -6.06 -10.61 -17.01
CA ASP A 95 -5.93 -9.61 -18.07
C ASP A 95 -5.67 -8.21 -17.49
N ILE A 96 -6.20 -7.96 -16.29
CA ILE A 96 -6.05 -6.71 -15.55
C ILE A 96 -5.66 -7.02 -14.11
N VAL A 97 -4.76 -6.23 -13.53
CA VAL A 97 -4.50 -6.23 -12.09
C VAL A 97 -4.72 -4.83 -11.52
N VAL A 98 -5.30 -4.75 -10.32
CA VAL A 98 -5.55 -3.49 -9.61
C VAL A 98 -4.55 -3.33 -8.48
N GLY A 99 -3.78 -2.26 -8.50
CA GLY A 99 -2.72 -2.07 -7.51
C GLY A 99 -2.22 -0.63 -7.38
N ALA A 100 -1.23 -0.45 -6.52
CA ALA A 100 -0.61 0.83 -6.27
C ALA A 100 0.47 1.15 -7.31
N HIS A 101 0.70 2.44 -7.59
CA HIS A 101 1.60 2.89 -8.64
C HIS A 101 3.09 2.59 -8.38
N ASP A 102 3.50 2.42 -7.12
CA ASP A 102 4.88 2.07 -6.77
C ASP A 102 5.32 0.69 -7.31
N TRP A 103 4.37 -0.14 -7.78
CA TRP A 103 4.65 -1.40 -8.44
C TRP A 103 5.19 -1.24 -9.86
N ILE A 104 4.94 -0.11 -10.53
CA ILE A 104 5.19 0.08 -11.97
C ILE A 104 6.60 -0.32 -12.36
N GLY A 105 7.61 0.19 -11.66
CA GLY A 105 9.00 -0.10 -12.01
C GLY A 105 9.32 -1.59 -11.95
N ASN A 106 8.88 -2.30 -10.91
CA ASN A 106 9.05 -3.73 -10.79
C ASN A 106 8.26 -4.49 -11.87
N LEU A 107 7.02 -4.08 -12.14
CA LEU A 107 6.17 -4.72 -13.15
C LEU A 107 6.72 -4.52 -14.57
N VAL A 108 7.27 -3.35 -14.87
CA VAL A 108 7.92 -3.05 -16.16
C VAL A 108 9.22 -3.84 -16.31
N GLN A 109 10.06 -3.90 -15.28
CA GLN A 109 11.30 -4.68 -15.26
C GLN A 109 11.03 -6.17 -15.54
N ASN A 110 9.94 -6.70 -15.00
CA ASN A 110 9.51 -8.09 -15.21
C ASN A 110 8.67 -8.28 -16.49
N SER A 111 8.52 -7.25 -17.32
CA SER A 111 7.66 -7.28 -18.52
C SER A 111 6.23 -7.77 -18.22
N ALA A 112 5.70 -7.48 -17.01
CA ALA A 112 4.43 -7.98 -16.53
C ALA A 112 3.24 -7.12 -16.97
N ILE A 113 3.46 -5.85 -17.25
CA ILE A 113 2.43 -4.89 -17.71
C ILE A 113 2.84 -4.20 -19.00
N ARG A 114 1.89 -3.59 -19.66
CA ARG A 114 2.10 -2.83 -20.89
C ARG A 114 1.60 -1.38 -20.74
N PRO A 115 2.15 -0.43 -21.52
CA PRO A 115 1.67 0.94 -21.51
C PRO A 115 0.17 1.01 -21.85
N VAL A 116 -0.52 1.98 -21.26
CA VAL A 116 -1.92 2.34 -21.57
C VAL A 116 -1.94 3.64 -22.36
N VAL A 117 -2.84 3.72 -23.33
CA VAL A 117 -3.06 4.94 -24.10
C VAL A 117 -4.35 5.61 -23.59
N LEU A 118 -4.18 6.79 -22.98
CA LEU A 118 -5.30 7.63 -22.57
C LEU A 118 -5.64 8.62 -23.69
N SER A 119 -6.91 9.00 -23.83
CA SER A 119 -7.26 10.09 -24.72
C SER A 119 -6.82 11.44 -24.12
N PRO A 120 -6.56 12.47 -24.94
CA PRO A 120 -6.20 13.80 -24.43
C PRO A 120 -7.20 14.36 -23.42
N GLU A 121 -8.49 14.09 -23.59
CA GLU A 121 -9.56 14.52 -22.69
C GLU A 121 -9.47 13.78 -21.35
N ALA A 122 -9.18 12.47 -21.38
CA ALA A 122 -8.99 11.69 -20.16
C ALA A 122 -7.74 12.15 -19.39
N GLU A 123 -6.62 12.37 -20.07
CA GLU A 123 -5.40 12.91 -19.45
C GLU A 123 -5.67 14.27 -18.80
N ALA A 124 -6.34 15.19 -19.49
CA ALA A 124 -6.65 16.53 -18.97
C ALA A 124 -7.56 16.48 -17.72
N ASN A 125 -8.37 15.44 -17.57
CA ASN A 125 -9.27 15.24 -16.44
C ASN A 125 -8.57 14.66 -15.20
N TYR A 126 -7.38 14.09 -15.32
CA TYR A 126 -6.64 13.61 -14.14
C TYR A 126 -5.88 14.72 -13.42
N SER A 127 -5.73 14.57 -12.10
CA SER A 127 -4.84 15.42 -11.33
C SER A 127 -3.37 15.19 -11.75
N ASP A 128 -2.58 16.26 -11.73
CA ASP A 128 -1.17 16.21 -12.17
C ASP A 128 -0.36 15.17 -11.38
N ILE A 129 -0.65 15.06 -10.07
CA ILE A 129 0.03 14.08 -9.20
C ILE A 129 -0.32 12.64 -9.60
N ALA A 130 -1.57 12.37 -10.00
CA ALA A 130 -1.99 11.04 -10.44
C ALA A 130 -1.33 10.64 -11.74
N LEU A 131 -1.27 11.54 -12.74
CA LEU A 131 -0.57 11.28 -14.00
C LEU A 131 0.94 11.10 -13.79
N LYS A 132 1.57 11.97 -12.99
CA LYS A 132 2.99 11.84 -12.65
C LYS A 132 3.30 10.48 -12.04
N ALA A 133 2.46 10.02 -11.12
CA ALA A 133 2.65 8.75 -10.42
C ALA A 133 2.58 7.51 -11.34
N VAL A 134 1.72 7.54 -12.37
CA VAL A 134 1.57 6.40 -13.29
C VAL A 134 2.42 6.51 -14.55
N THR A 135 3.23 7.59 -14.67
CA THR A 135 4.17 7.79 -15.77
C THR A 135 5.54 7.24 -15.39
N TYR A 136 6.07 6.32 -16.17
CA TYR A 136 7.39 5.72 -16.00
C TYR A 136 8.10 5.67 -17.35
N ASP A 137 9.35 6.14 -17.42
CA ASP A 137 10.13 6.26 -18.66
C ASP A 137 9.34 6.94 -19.81
N GLY A 138 8.59 8.00 -19.48
CA GLY A 138 7.82 8.78 -20.44
C GLY A 138 6.55 8.11 -20.96
N GLN A 139 6.14 6.97 -20.42
CA GLN A 139 4.93 6.24 -20.80
C GLN A 139 3.98 6.09 -19.60
N ILE A 140 2.67 6.14 -19.87
CA ILE A 140 1.64 5.87 -18.85
C ILE A 140 1.43 4.35 -18.78
N TYR A 141 1.56 3.77 -17.59
CA TYR A 141 1.41 2.33 -17.38
C TYR A 141 0.15 1.92 -16.63
N GLY A 142 -0.59 2.85 -16.05
CA GLY A 142 -1.81 2.56 -15.33
C GLY A 142 -2.90 3.60 -15.54
N THR A 143 -4.16 3.18 -15.46
CA THR A 143 -5.31 4.10 -15.41
C THR A 143 -5.62 4.41 -13.96
N PRO A 144 -5.32 5.63 -13.45
CA PRO A 144 -5.52 5.96 -12.04
C PRO A 144 -7.02 6.14 -11.73
N TYR A 145 -7.46 5.70 -10.55
CA TYR A 145 -8.82 5.95 -10.09
C TYR A 145 -8.90 6.67 -8.75
N ALA A 146 -7.87 6.54 -7.90
CA ALA A 146 -7.84 7.16 -6.59
C ALA A 146 -6.43 7.60 -6.20
N VAL A 147 -6.38 8.64 -5.33
CA VAL A 147 -5.17 9.19 -4.75
C VAL A 147 -5.28 9.08 -3.23
N GLU A 148 -4.19 8.80 -2.55
CA GLU A 148 -4.15 8.71 -1.09
C GLU A 148 -2.87 9.32 -0.52
N CYS A 149 -2.95 9.86 0.68
CA CYS A 149 -1.78 10.23 1.47
C CYS A 149 -2.11 10.14 2.97
N LEU A 150 -1.09 10.19 3.81
CA LEU A 150 -1.28 10.26 5.25
C LEU A 150 -1.52 11.69 5.69
N GLY A 151 -2.44 11.86 6.67
CA GLY A 151 -2.71 13.10 7.37
C GLY A 151 -2.75 12.88 8.88
N LEU A 152 -2.86 13.95 9.63
CA LEU A 152 -3.05 13.93 11.09
C LEU A 152 -4.52 14.17 11.42
N PHE A 153 -5.17 13.15 11.96
CA PHE A 153 -6.48 13.27 12.57
C PHE A 153 -6.33 13.66 14.05
N VAL A 154 -7.12 14.62 14.48
CA VAL A 154 -7.11 15.12 15.85
C VAL A 154 -8.50 14.99 16.43
N ASN A 155 -8.64 14.29 17.56
CA ASN A 155 -9.87 14.18 18.30
C ASN A 155 -10.07 15.44 19.16
N LYS A 156 -11.00 16.33 18.75
CA LYS A 156 -11.25 17.61 19.42
C LYS A 156 -11.81 17.50 20.84
N ALA A 157 -12.35 16.34 21.19
CA ALA A 157 -12.81 16.08 22.56
C ALA A 157 -11.64 15.78 23.52
N LEU A 158 -10.48 15.39 23.02
CA LEU A 158 -9.33 14.98 23.83
C LEU A 158 -8.20 16.03 23.88
N THR A 159 -8.18 16.98 22.95
CA THR A 159 -7.17 18.04 22.91
C THR A 159 -7.71 19.31 22.24
N SER A 160 -7.28 20.46 22.72
CA SER A 160 -7.55 21.78 22.11
C SER A 160 -6.52 22.15 21.03
N VAL A 161 -5.38 21.44 20.97
CA VAL A 161 -4.33 21.66 19.95
C VAL A 161 -4.70 20.87 18.69
N THR A 162 -5.55 21.46 17.85
CA THR A 162 -6.10 20.80 16.65
C THR A 162 -5.23 20.93 15.41
N GLN A 163 -4.26 21.84 15.42
CA GLN A 163 -3.30 22.06 14.34
C GLN A 163 -1.90 22.26 14.92
N PRO A 164 -1.26 21.20 15.47
CA PRO A 164 0.04 21.33 16.07
C PRO A 164 1.08 21.82 15.05
N THR A 165 1.90 22.77 15.45
CA THR A 165 2.93 23.39 14.59
C THR A 165 4.23 22.59 14.58
N SER A 166 4.41 21.67 15.55
CA SER A 166 5.55 20.77 15.63
C SER A 166 5.19 19.43 16.27
N ILE A 167 6.03 18.41 16.04
CA ILE A 167 5.89 17.10 16.68
C ILE A 167 6.00 17.25 18.20
N GLU A 168 6.87 18.12 18.69
CA GLU A 168 7.02 18.37 20.12
C GLU A 168 5.75 18.97 20.74
N GLU A 169 5.10 19.93 20.08
CA GLU A 169 3.82 20.48 20.52
C GLU A 169 2.71 19.41 20.52
N MET A 170 2.66 18.59 19.48
CA MET A 170 1.73 17.45 19.41
C MET A 170 1.95 16.48 20.56
N VAL A 171 3.21 16.15 20.89
CA VAL A 171 3.58 15.26 21.98
C VAL A 171 3.21 15.86 23.34
N GLU A 172 3.49 17.14 23.56
CA GLU A 172 3.12 17.87 24.78
C GLU A 172 1.60 17.86 25.01
N ALA A 173 0.84 18.26 23.98
CA ALA A 173 -0.62 18.28 24.03
C ALA A 173 -1.23 16.88 24.20
N GLY A 174 -0.68 15.89 23.51
CA GLY A 174 -1.13 14.50 23.63
C GLY A 174 -0.81 13.89 25.00
N THR A 175 0.30 14.29 25.62
CA THR A 175 0.64 13.89 26.99
C THR A 175 -0.32 14.52 27.99
N ALA A 176 -0.63 15.81 27.81
CA ALA A 176 -1.58 16.53 28.65
C ALA A 176 -3.02 15.96 28.59
N ALA A 177 -3.39 15.32 27.50
CA ALA A 177 -4.67 14.65 27.34
C ALA A 177 -4.86 13.46 28.31
N GLY A 178 -3.78 12.89 28.86
CA GLY A 178 -3.83 11.81 29.85
C GLY A 178 -4.38 10.49 29.35
N THR A 179 -4.39 10.29 28.04
CA THR A 179 -4.87 9.06 27.38
C THR A 179 -3.80 7.96 27.35
N ALA A 180 -4.17 6.73 27.00
CA ALA A 180 -3.27 5.58 26.98
C ALA A 180 -2.09 5.75 26.01
N LEU A 181 -2.31 6.48 24.93
CA LEU A 181 -1.34 6.82 23.88
C LEU A 181 -1.35 8.32 23.66
N VAL A 182 -0.19 8.90 23.37
CA VAL A 182 -0.03 10.28 22.90
C VAL A 182 -0.47 10.39 21.43
N LEU A 183 -0.05 9.40 20.65
CA LEU A 183 -0.27 9.31 19.21
C LEU A 183 -0.57 7.86 18.84
N SER A 184 -1.61 7.64 18.06
CA SER A 184 -1.86 6.37 17.40
C SER A 184 -1.16 6.37 16.03
N GLN A 185 0.04 5.77 16.00
CA GLN A 185 0.91 5.67 14.82
C GLN A 185 1.29 4.22 14.60
N ALA A 186 0.94 3.68 13.46
CA ALA A 186 1.35 2.32 13.11
C ALA A 186 2.88 2.22 12.97
N VAL A 187 3.48 1.43 13.86
CA VAL A 187 4.91 1.06 13.83
C VAL A 187 5.05 -0.39 13.42
N ASP A 188 4.18 -1.25 13.95
CA ASP A 188 4.10 -2.70 13.78
C ASP A 188 5.28 -3.48 14.40
N GLU A 189 5.05 -4.73 14.74
CA GLU A 189 6.09 -5.64 15.27
C GLU A 189 7.16 -5.96 14.22
N LYS A 190 6.76 -6.07 12.97
CA LYS A 190 7.64 -6.34 11.82
C LYS A 190 8.14 -5.06 11.14
N GLY A 191 7.56 -3.91 11.50
CA GLY A 191 7.83 -2.61 10.94
C GLY A 191 6.86 -2.22 9.82
N ASP A 192 6.60 -0.91 9.72
CA ASP A 192 5.72 -0.30 8.72
C ASP A 192 6.38 0.97 8.17
N ALA A 193 7.19 0.82 7.12
CA ALA A 193 7.93 1.92 6.54
C ALA A 193 7.02 2.96 5.86
N TYR A 194 5.83 2.55 5.37
CA TYR A 194 4.87 3.47 4.76
C TYR A 194 4.26 4.42 5.80
N ASN A 195 3.74 3.88 6.89
CA ASN A 195 3.15 4.70 7.94
C ASN A 195 4.20 5.53 8.70
N MET A 196 5.45 5.05 8.78
CA MET A 196 6.54 5.76 9.45
C MET A 196 7.21 6.85 8.60
N GLU A 197 6.95 6.90 7.28
CA GLU A 197 7.59 7.85 6.36
C GLU A 197 7.42 9.32 6.76
N PRO A 198 6.24 9.80 7.20
CA PRO A 198 6.09 11.20 7.59
C PRO A 198 7.03 11.63 8.71
N ILE A 199 7.22 10.77 9.71
CA ILE A 199 8.13 11.04 10.85
C ILE A 199 9.58 10.96 10.39
N TYR A 200 9.90 9.99 9.53
CA TYR A 200 11.24 9.80 8.98
C TYR A 200 11.68 11.00 8.13
N THR A 201 10.81 11.47 7.23
CA THR A 201 11.09 12.63 6.38
C THR A 201 11.08 13.94 7.15
N ALA A 202 10.20 14.11 8.15
CA ALA A 202 10.22 15.26 9.05
C ALA A 202 11.56 15.40 9.78
N ALA A 203 12.21 14.29 10.09
CA ALA A 203 13.51 14.27 10.74
C ALA A 203 14.70 14.38 9.77
N GLY A 204 14.46 14.59 8.46
CA GLY A 204 15.49 14.78 7.44
C GLY A 204 15.95 13.50 6.73
N GLY A 205 15.26 12.38 6.97
CA GLY A 205 15.45 11.14 6.20
C GLY A 205 14.87 11.27 4.78
N TYR A 206 15.40 10.48 3.86
CA TYR A 206 14.84 10.31 2.52
C TYR A 206 15.19 8.90 2.01
N LEU A 207 14.40 8.38 1.07
CA LEU A 207 14.64 7.05 0.50
C LEU A 207 15.61 7.13 -0.68
N PHE A 208 15.21 7.83 -1.72
CA PHE A 208 16.01 8.05 -2.93
C PHE A 208 16.10 9.54 -3.24
N GLY A 209 17.28 9.98 -3.71
CA GLY A 209 17.43 11.33 -4.26
C GLY A 209 16.64 11.49 -5.57
N MET A 210 16.52 12.73 -6.02
CA MET A 210 15.84 13.07 -7.28
C MET A 210 16.84 13.54 -8.33
N ASN A 211 16.60 13.16 -9.57
CA ASN A 211 17.27 13.70 -10.75
C ASN A 211 16.76 15.13 -11.05
N PRO A 212 17.46 15.91 -11.89
CA PRO A 212 17.01 17.24 -12.28
C PRO A 212 15.64 17.32 -12.94
N ASP A 213 15.19 16.23 -13.56
CA ASP A 213 13.87 16.11 -14.19
C ASP A 213 12.75 15.74 -13.18
N GLY A 214 13.09 15.57 -11.90
CA GLY A 214 12.16 15.21 -10.84
C GLY A 214 11.84 13.72 -10.75
N SER A 215 12.53 12.85 -11.50
CA SER A 215 12.46 11.40 -11.34
C SER A 215 13.33 10.93 -10.17
N TYR A 216 13.01 9.77 -9.58
CA TYR A 216 13.82 9.19 -8.52
C TYR A 216 15.11 8.57 -9.03
N ASN A 217 16.20 8.82 -8.32
CA ASN A 217 17.52 8.28 -8.64
C ASN A 217 17.85 7.04 -7.77
N SER A 218 17.72 5.86 -8.33
CA SER A 218 18.01 4.59 -7.63
C SER A 218 19.45 4.46 -7.12
N LYS A 219 20.39 5.24 -7.68
CA LYS A 219 21.79 5.27 -7.25
C LYS A 219 22.03 6.17 -6.04
N ASP A 220 21.10 7.07 -5.74
CA ASP A 220 21.18 7.96 -4.59
C ASP A 220 20.28 7.46 -3.45
N LEU A 221 20.65 6.32 -2.86
CA LEU A 221 19.97 5.77 -1.66
C LEU A 221 20.30 6.64 -0.45
N GLY A 222 19.26 7.20 0.19
CA GLY A 222 19.37 8.02 1.41
C GLY A 222 19.54 7.21 2.69
N ILE A 223 19.02 5.98 2.68
CA ILE A 223 19.05 5.08 3.84
C ILE A 223 20.50 4.70 4.17
N GLY A 224 20.89 4.89 5.44
CA GLY A 224 22.28 4.69 5.90
C GLY A 224 23.15 5.95 5.83
N LYS A 225 22.69 7.05 5.21
CA LYS A 225 23.37 8.34 5.22
C LYS A 225 23.06 9.16 6.49
N GLU A 226 23.76 10.27 6.68
CA GLU A 226 23.66 11.11 7.87
C GLU A 226 22.20 11.55 8.19
N GLY A 227 21.43 11.98 7.18
CA GLY A 227 20.04 12.37 7.35
C GLY A 227 19.16 11.23 7.87
N SER A 228 19.40 10.02 7.37
CA SER A 228 18.73 8.80 7.79
C SER A 228 19.07 8.41 9.24
N ILE A 229 20.33 8.59 9.66
CA ILE A 229 20.76 8.33 11.04
C ILE A 229 20.12 9.35 12.00
N LYS A 230 20.12 10.64 11.65
CA LYS A 230 19.44 11.70 12.42
C LYS A 230 17.94 11.42 12.54
N ALA A 231 17.30 10.97 11.46
CA ALA A 231 15.89 10.57 11.51
C ALA A 231 15.66 9.41 12.47
N ALA A 232 16.53 8.43 12.46
CA ALA A 232 16.49 7.29 13.37
C ALA A 232 16.70 7.70 14.84
N GLU A 233 17.54 8.69 15.13
CA GLU A 233 17.70 9.27 16.47
C GLU A 233 16.40 9.86 16.99
N LYS A 234 15.68 10.64 16.16
CA LYS A 234 14.35 11.17 16.48
C LYS A 234 13.30 10.08 16.71
N ILE A 235 13.28 9.05 15.86
CA ILE A 235 12.40 7.89 16.02
C ILE A 235 12.69 7.18 17.35
N ARG A 236 13.97 6.99 17.72
CA ARG A 236 14.36 6.40 18.99
C ARG A 236 13.89 7.25 20.18
N GLN A 237 14.06 8.59 20.11
CA GLN A 237 13.59 9.50 21.16
C GLN A 237 12.07 9.37 21.36
N LEU A 238 11.27 9.36 20.29
CA LEU A 238 9.82 9.16 20.36
C LEU A 238 9.46 7.78 20.91
N GLY A 239 10.23 6.73 20.59
CA GLY A 239 10.09 5.39 21.17
C GLY A 239 10.35 5.39 22.68
N GLN A 240 11.45 6.01 23.14
CA GLN A 240 11.80 6.13 24.56
C GLN A 240 10.77 6.93 25.38
N GLN A 241 10.15 7.94 24.77
CA GLN A 241 9.05 8.69 25.35
C GLN A 241 7.71 7.92 25.34
N GLY A 242 7.66 6.74 24.73
CA GLY A 242 6.44 5.95 24.59
C GLY A 242 5.42 6.54 23.62
N VAL A 243 5.82 7.51 22.79
CA VAL A 243 4.98 8.09 21.72
C VAL A 243 4.82 7.09 20.57
N LEU A 244 5.92 6.47 20.13
CA LEU A 244 5.93 5.39 19.15
C LEU A 244 6.03 4.04 19.87
N ARG A 245 5.20 3.08 19.49
CA ARG A 245 5.16 1.75 20.11
C ARG A 245 4.92 0.69 19.03
N LYS A 246 5.69 -0.38 19.06
CA LYS A 246 5.53 -1.55 18.16
C LYS A 246 4.19 -2.24 18.31
N SER A 247 3.53 -2.15 19.45
CA SER A 247 2.20 -2.70 19.70
C SER A 247 1.08 -1.94 18.97
N VAL A 248 1.35 -0.74 18.44
CA VAL A 248 0.45 -0.02 17.56
C VAL A 248 0.74 -0.46 16.13
N THR A 249 -0.21 -1.16 15.52
CA THR A 249 -0.06 -1.84 14.23
C THR A 249 -1.04 -1.29 13.21
N ALA A 250 -0.85 -1.60 11.93
CA ALA A 250 -1.82 -1.26 10.88
C ALA A 250 -3.22 -1.85 11.17
N ALA A 251 -3.30 -2.96 11.92
CA ALA A 251 -4.57 -3.59 12.26
C ALA A 251 -5.32 -2.88 13.40
N ASN A 252 -4.64 -2.15 14.30
CA ASN A 252 -5.28 -1.59 15.50
C ASN A 252 -5.16 -0.06 15.66
N HIS A 253 -4.33 0.65 14.88
CA HIS A 253 -4.10 2.09 15.08
C HIS A 253 -5.38 2.92 14.90
N ILE A 254 -6.27 2.56 14.00
CA ILE A 254 -7.54 3.27 13.80
C ILE A 254 -8.47 3.01 15.01
N SER A 255 -8.62 1.75 15.43
CA SER A 255 -9.49 1.43 16.58
C SER A 255 -8.99 2.04 17.89
N LEU A 256 -7.69 2.12 18.12
CA LEU A 256 -7.12 2.82 19.29
C LEU A 256 -7.51 4.30 19.32
N PHE A 257 -7.58 4.97 18.18
CA PHE A 257 -8.04 6.35 18.09
C PHE A 257 -9.57 6.45 18.26
N THR A 258 -10.34 5.59 17.60
CA THR A 258 -11.80 5.60 17.69
C THR A 258 -12.33 5.22 19.07
N ASP A 259 -11.57 4.41 19.82
CA ASP A 259 -11.83 4.08 21.24
C ASP A 259 -11.43 5.20 22.22
N GLY A 260 -10.95 6.34 21.73
CA GLY A 260 -10.51 7.46 22.58
C GLY A 260 -9.21 7.19 23.34
N LYS A 261 -8.39 6.24 22.89
CA LYS A 261 -7.11 5.90 23.52
C LYS A 261 -5.97 6.83 23.13
N ALA A 262 -6.15 7.65 22.09
CA ALA A 262 -5.18 8.61 21.60
C ALA A 262 -5.88 9.89 21.10
N PRO A 263 -5.37 11.10 21.39
CA PRO A 263 -5.90 12.35 20.84
C PRO A 263 -5.50 12.56 19.37
N TYR A 264 -4.43 11.92 18.91
CA TYR A 264 -3.88 12.04 17.58
C TYR A 264 -3.79 10.68 16.89
N LEU A 265 -4.05 10.68 15.57
CA LEU A 265 -3.88 9.51 14.69
C LEU A 265 -3.21 9.96 13.39
N ILE A 266 -2.11 9.31 13.01
CA ILE A 266 -1.58 9.41 11.64
C ILE A 266 -2.17 8.25 10.85
N SER A 267 -2.98 8.58 9.83
CA SER A 267 -3.60 7.60 8.93
C SER A 267 -4.05 8.25 7.62
N GLY A 268 -4.49 7.45 6.68
CA GLY A 268 -5.03 7.91 5.41
C GLY A 268 -6.57 8.00 5.39
N PRO A 269 -7.15 8.32 4.21
CA PRO A 269 -8.59 8.47 4.04
C PRO A 269 -9.39 7.20 4.39
N TRP A 270 -8.79 6.04 4.33
CA TRP A 270 -9.41 4.75 4.73
C TRP A 270 -9.84 4.69 6.19
N ALA A 271 -9.36 5.61 7.06
CA ALA A 271 -9.79 5.71 8.46
C ALA A 271 -11.12 6.47 8.63
N LEU A 272 -11.56 7.21 7.62
CA LEU A 272 -12.71 8.12 7.72
C LEU A 272 -14.02 7.39 8.07
N ALA A 273 -14.27 6.23 7.47
CA ALA A 273 -15.48 5.46 7.73
C ALA A 273 -15.60 5.06 9.21
N ASP A 274 -14.51 4.55 9.79
CA ASP A 274 -14.47 4.13 11.19
C ASP A 274 -14.54 5.32 12.16
N ILE A 275 -13.85 6.42 11.84
CA ILE A 275 -13.88 7.67 12.64
C ILE A 275 -15.29 8.26 12.67
N LYS A 276 -15.98 8.33 11.52
CA LYS A 276 -17.37 8.81 11.43
C LYS A 276 -18.34 7.89 12.14
N LYS A 277 -18.19 6.58 11.97
CA LYS A 277 -19.01 5.56 12.66
C LYS A 277 -18.88 5.66 14.17
N ALA A 278 -17.70 5.99 14.68
CA ALA A 278 -17.45 6.22 16.10
C ALA A 278 -17.99 7.57 16.61
N GLY A 279 -18.50 8.44 15.73
CA GLY A 279 -19.06 9.75 16.10
C GLY A 279 -18.01 10.76 16.59
N ILE A 280 -16.75 10.61 16.19
CA ILE A 280 -15.67 11.50 16.64
C ILE A 280 -15.75 12.83 15.91
N ASP A 281 -15.79 13.94 16.68
CA ASP A 281 -15.55 15.28 16.15
C ASP A 281 -14.04 15.47 15.97
N TYR A 282 -13.59 15.42 14.71
CA TYR A 282 -12.18 15.45 14.37
C TYR A 282 -11.80 16.68 13.54
N GLN A 283 -10.53 17.01 13.60
CA GLN A 283 -9.85 17.88 12.64
C GLN A 283 -8.87 17.03 11.84
N LEU A 284 -8.90 17.17 10.52
CA LEU A 284 -7.83 16.67 9.64
C LEU A 284 -6.87 17.80 9.32
N THR A 285 -5.58 17.58 9.51
CA THR A 285 -4.52 18.57 9.27
C THR A 285 -3.23 17.91 8.78
N ARG A 286 -2.24 18.73 8.46
CA ARG A 286 -0.90 18.27 8.08
C ARG A 286 -0.18 17.64 9.29
N ILE A 287 0.59 16.61 9.02
CA ILE A 287 1.55 16.07 10.00
C ILE A 287 2.67 17.10 10.18
N PRO A 288 2.95 17.55 11.41
CA PRO A 288 3.93 18.60 11.65
C PRO A 288 5.38 18.09 11.49
N GLY A 289 6.31 19.03 11.36
CA GLY A 289 7.74 18.78 11.44
C GLY A 289 8.28 18.84 12.86
N PHE A 290 9.59 18.66 13.03
CA PHE A 290 10.31 18.84 14.30
C PHE A 290 10.71 20.32 14.50
N LYS A 291 10.48 20.84 15.70
CA LYS A 291 10.77 22.24 16.05
C LYS A 291 12.26 22.57 16.00
N ASP A 292 13.11 21.63 16.39
CA ASP A 292 14.57 21.81 16.48
C ASP A 292 15.31 21.50 15.17
N ILE A 293 14.57 21.14 14.10
CA ILE A 293 15.14 20.91 12.77
C ILE A 293 14.69 22.03 11.83
N ARG A 294 15.63 22.85 11.38
CA ARG A 294 15.33 23.95 10.46
C ARG A 294 14.71 23.46 9.16
N GLY A 295 13.53 23.98 8.82
CA GLY A 295 12.80 23.61 7.60
C GLY A 295 12.19 22.21 7.62
N SER A 296 12.10 21.60 8.82
CA SER A 296 11.46 20.31 9.00
C SER A 296 10.02 20.31 8.49
N GLN A 297 9.71 19.34 7.65
CA GLN A 297 8.36 19.07 7.15
C GLN A 297 8.17 17.57 6.98
N ALA A 298 7.07 17.05 7.48
CA ALA A 298 6.66 15.71 7.12
C ALA A 298 6.26 15.66 5.63
N ARG A 299 6.77 14.67 4.92
CA ARG A 299 6.47 14.40 3.51
C ARG A 299 5.89 12.99 3.40
N PRO A 300 4.61 12.81 3.74
CA PRO A 300 3.97 11.53 3.53
C PRO A 300 3.97 11.20 2.03
N PHE A 301 4.04 9.92 1.70
CA PHE A 301 3.87 9.51 0.32
C PHE A 301 2.48 9.81 -0.20
N VAL A 302 2.42 10.16 -1.48
CA VAL A 302 1.19 10.04 -2.25
C VAL A 302 1.17 8.65 -2.88
N GLY A 303 0.13 7.88 -2.56
CA GLY A 303 -0.24 6.65 -3.23
C GLY A 303 -1.24 6.95 -4.34
N VAL A 304 -1.12 6.24 -5.46
CA VAL A 304 -2.11 6.28 -6.55
C VAL A 304 -2.51 4.85 -6.86
N ASN A 305 -3.80 4.58 -6.76
CA ASN A 305 -4.35 3.27 -7.11
C ASN A 305 -4.82 3.29 -8.57
N CYS A 306 -4.47 2.25 -9.31
CA CYS A 306 -4.71 2.17 -10.75
C CYS A 306 -5.01 0.77 -11.24
N PHE A 307 -5.56 0.71 -12.47
CA PHE A 307 -5.76 -0.50 -13.26
C PHE A 307 -4.57 -0.68 -14.19
N TYR A 308 -3.97 -1.87 -14.20
CA TYR A 308 -2.88 -2.24 -15.10
C TYR A 308 -3.32 -3.27 -16.10
N VAL A 309 -2.88 -3.14 -17.35
CA VAL A 309 -3.08 -4.16 -18.39
C VAL A 309 -1.92 -5.14 -18.35
N ALA A 310 -2.23 -6.41 -18.15
CA ALA A 310 -1.24 -7.48 -18.13
C ALA A 310 -0.64 -7.72 -19.53
N SER A 311 0.68 -7.95 -19.60
CA SER A 311 1.37 -8.16 -20.87
C SER A 311 1.01 -9.51 -21.50
N ASN A 312 0.77 -10.55 -20.68
CA ASN A 312 0.43 -11.92 -21.10
C ASN A 312 -1.03 -12.29 -20.84
N GLY A 313 -1.91 -11.32 -20.58
CA GLY A 313 -3.36 -11.54 -20.50
C GLY A 313 -3.92 -12.19 -21.76
N LYS A 314 -4.93 -13.02 -21.62
CA LYS A 314 -5.56 -13.76 -22.73
C LYS A 314 -6.35 -12.83 -23.66
N ASN A 315 -7.01 -11.82 -23.09
CA ASN A 315 -7.92 -10.90 -23.78
C ASN A 315 -7.47 -9.44 -23.71
N LYS A 316 -6.27 -9.17 -24.24
CA LYS A 316 -5.62 -7.84 -24.20
C LYS A 316 -6.50 -6.71 -24.76
N ALA A 317 -7.23 -6.97 -25.84
CA ALA A 317 -8.08 -5.97 -26.46
C ALA A 317 -9.22 -5.51 -25.54
N PHE A 318 -9.87 -6.47 -24.86
CA PHE A 318 -10.88 -6.11 -23.85
C PHE A 318 -10.27 -5.43 -22.63
N ALA A 319 -9.08 -5.86 -22.20
CA ALA A 319 -8.38 -5.19 -21.09
C ALA A 319 -8.04 -3.74 -21.42
N GLU A 320 -7.52 -3.46 -22.62
CA GLU A 320 -7.23 -2.11 -23.08
C GLU A 320 -8.50 -1.26 -23.20
N THR A 321 -9.60 -1.84 -23.71
CA THR A 321 -10.90 -1.15 -23.80
C THR A 321 -11.44 -0.85 -22.40
N PHE A 322 -11.37 -1.81 -21.47
CA PHE A 322 -11.82 -1.62 -20.09
C PHE A 322 -11.10 -0.45 -19.40
N VAL A 323 -9.78 -0.42 -19.48
CA VAL A 323 -9.00 0.65 -18.81
C VAL A 323 -9.16 2.01 -19.49
N ALA A 324 -9.38 2.03 -20.81
CA ALA A 324 -9.69 3.25 -21.55
C ALA A 324 -11.10 3.81 -21.22
N ASP A 325 -12.08 2.93 -21.05
CA ASP A 325 -13.43 3.31 -20.62
C ASP A 325 -13.44 3.76 -19.17
N ALA A 326 -12.69 3.07 -18.30
CA ALA A 326 -12.51 3.48 -16.90
C ALA A 326 -11.86 4.87 -16.77
N ALA A 327 -10.99 5.24 -17.70
CA ALA A 327 -10.38 6.58 -17.74
C ALA A 327 -11.36 7.70 -18.13
N LYS A 328 -12.37 7.38 -18.95
CA LYS A 328 -13.33 8.35 -19.50
C LYS A 328 -14.59 8.46 -18.65
N ASP A 329 -15.03 7.36 -18.06
CA ASP A 329 -16.29 7.28 -17.33
C ASP A 329 -16.04 7.34 -15.82
N MET A 330 -16.38 8.49 -15.22
CA MET A 330 -16.25 8.70 -13.78
C MET A 330 -17.02 7.67 -12.95
N THR A 331 -17.96 6.90 -13.52
CA THR A 331 -18.71 5.87 -12.79
C THR A 331 -17.81 4.74 -12.31
N PHE A 332 -16.70 4.45 -13.01
CA PHE A 332 -15.70 3.49 -12.56
C PHE A 332 -15.02 3.96 -11.27
N ALA A 333 -14.49 5.18 -11.27
CA ALA A 333 -13.86 5.74 -10.06
C ALA A 333 -14.88 5.92 -8.93
N ALA A 334 -16.11 6.34 -9.25
CA ALA A 334 -17.19 6.48 -8.29
C ALA A 334 -17.61 5.12 -7.67
N SER A 335 -17.58 4.03 -8.44
CA SER A 335 -17.88 2.69 -7.91
C SER A 335 -16.84 2.17 -6.94
N MET A 336 -15.57 2.61 -7.10
CA MET A 336 -14.48 2.24 -6.19
C MET A 336 -14.52 3.01 -4.87
N PHE A 337 -15.24 4.12 -4.82
CA PHE A 337 -15.28 5.03 -3.68
C PHE A 337 -15.86 4.42 -2.38
N PRO A 338 -17.00 3.67 -2.40
CA PRO A 338 -17.64 3.19 -1.16
C PRO A 338 -16.76 2.29 -0.28
N SER A 339 -15.85 1.51 -0.87
CA SER A 339 -15.00 0.59 -0.12
C SER A 339 -13.73 1.23 0.44
N ASN A 340 -13.24 2.29 -0.20
CA ASN A 340 -11.94 2.85 0.11
C ASN A 340 -12.01 4.29 0.63
N GLU A 341 -13.08 5.03 0.31
CA GLU A 341 -13.26 6.46 0.60
C GLU A 341 -12.02 7.31 0.23
N LEU A 342 -11.33 6.93 -0.86
CA LEU A 342 -10.13 7.62 -1.32
C LEU A 342 -10.50 8.81 -2.22
N PRO A 343 -9.76 9.94 -2.14
CA PRO A 343 -9.90 11.03 -3.10
C PRO A 343 -9.78 10.52 -4.54
N PRO A 344 -10.72 10.85 -5.43
CA PRO A 344 -10.65 10.43 -6.82
C PRO A 344 -9.46 11.06 -7.54
N ALA A 345 -8.86 10.32 -8.46
CA ALA A 345 -7.81 10.83 -9.32
C ALA A 345 -8.34 11.79 -10.41
N GLN A 346 -9.63 11.64 -10.79
CA GLN A 346 -10.32 12.44 -11.79
C GLN A 346 -10.85 13.75 -11.20
N LYS A 347 -10.56 14.88 -11.88
CA LYS A 347 -10.93 16.23 -11.44
C LYS A 347 -12.45 16.46 -11.41
N ASP A 348 -13.18 15.95 -12.39
CA ASP A 348 -14.63 16.08 -12.48
C ASP A 348 -15.36 15.35 -11.35
N LEU A 349 -14.91 14.13 -11.01
CA LEU A 349 -15.45 13.40 -9.87
C LEU A 349 -15.09 14.08 -8.54
N ALA A 350 -13.87 14.59 -8.41
CA ALA A 350 -13.45 15.35 -7.23
C ALA A 350 -14.33 16.59 -7.03
N GLU A 351 -14.60 17.35 -8.09
CA GLU A 351 -15.47 18.52 -8.01
C GLU A 351 -16.91 18.15 -7.66
N LYS A 352 -17.45 17.06 -8.22
CA LYS A 352 -18.78 16.55 -7.88
C LYS A 352 -18.92 16.17 -6.40
N LEU A 353 -17.88 15.57 -5.83
CA LEU A 353 -17.89 15.12 -4.43
C LEU A 353 -17.57 16.24 -3.43
N LYS A 354 -17.09 17.39 -3.88
CA LYS A 354 -16.56 18.47 -3.04
C LYS A 354 -17.53 18.94 -1.96
N THR A 355 -18.81 19.08 -2.28
CA THR A 355 -19.83 19.56 -1.32
C THR A 355 -20.25 18.46 -0.35
N GLU A 356 -20.33 17.23 -0.81
CA GLU A 356 -20.81 16.09 0.00
C GLU A 356 -19.69 15.51 0.88
N ARG A 357 -18.43 15.68 0.44
CA ARG A 357 -17.25 15.06 1.05
C ARG A 357 -16.09 16.06 1.23
N PRO A 358 -16.25 17.07 2.12
CA PRO A 358 -15.20 18.06 2.38
C PRO A 358 -13.90 17.43 2.92
N ASP A 359 -13.97 16.26 3.56
CA ASP A 359 -12.83 15.45 3.97
C ASP A 359 -11.96 14.99 2.79
N MET A 360 -12.57 14.68 1.64
CA MET A 360 -11.83 14.34 0.43
C MET A 360 -11.05 15.53 -0.13
N VAL A 361 -11.65 16.72 -0.06
CA VAL A 361 -10.95 17.97 -0.45
C VAL A 361 -9.71 18.18 0.41
N ALA A 362 -9.85 18.01 1.72
CA ALA A 362 -8.72 18.15 2.65
C ALA A 362 -7.58 17.16 2.32
N PHE A 363 -7.89 15.89 2.03
CA PHE A 363 -6.87 14.92 1.60
C PHE A 363 -6.28 15.25 0.23
N ALA A 364 -7.07 15.73 -0.72
CA ALA A 364 -6.56 16.17 -2.02
C ALA A 364 -5.57 17.35 -1.88
N GLU A 365 -5.86 18.30 -0.98
CA GLU A 365 -4.95 19.41 -0.65
C GLU A 365 -3.66 18.94 0.01
N LEU A 366 -3.73 17.95 0.90
CA LEU A 366 -2.55 17.33 1.51
C LEU A 366 -1.71 16.61 0.45
N SER A 367 -2.34 15.83 -0.43
CA SER A 367 -1.69 15.08 -1.51
C SER A 367 -0.98 16.00 -2.52
N ALA A 368 -1.56 17.15 -2.84
CA ALA A 368 -0.98 18.10 -3.79
C ALA A 368 0.38 18.68 -3.37
N LYS A 369 0.73 18.55 -2.09
CA LYS A 369 2.00 19.07 -1.50
C LYS A 369 2.98 17.96 -1.11
N ALA A 370 2.68 16.73 -1.45
CA ALA A 370 3.49 15.55 -1.14
C ALA A 370 4.12 14.96 -2.42
N ASP A 371 5.02 14.02 -2.27
CA ASP A 371 5.69 13.37 -3.39
C ASP A 371 5.07 11.98 -3.64
N PRO A 372 4.93 11.54 -4.91
CA PRO A 372 4.54 10.16 -5.19
C PRO A 372 5.54 9.18 -4.55
N MET A 373 5.06 8.01 -4.13
CA MET A 373 5.99 6.92 -3.78
C MET A 373 6.93 6.63 -4.96
N PRO A 374 8.20 6.26 -4.70
CA PRO A 374 9.13 5.91 -5.78
C PRO A 374 8.61 4.70 -6.57
N ALA A 375 8.23 4.92 -7.84
CA ALA A 375 7.80 3.86 -8.76
C ALA A 375 8.98 3.19 -9.48
N ILE A 376 10.17 3.20 -8.89
CA ILE A 376 11.38 2.56 -9.43
C ILE A 376 11.52 1.12 -8.91
N PRO A 377 12.12 0.19 -9.69
CA PRO A 377 12.30 -1.21 -9.28
C PRO A 377 12.97 -1.36 -7.90
N ALA A 378 13.94 -0.48 -7.62
CA ALA A 378 14.69 -0.45 -6.35
C ALA A 378 13.80 -0.31 -5.10
N MET A 379 12.57 0.23 -5.22
CA MET A 379 11.67 0.43 -4.09
C MET A 379 11.22 -0.88 -3.45
N SER A 380 11.10 -1.96 -4.21
CA SER A 380 10.77 -3.30 -3.69
C SER A 380 11.79 -3.82 -2.66
N SER A 381 13.03 -3.37 -2.72
CA SER A 381 14.09 -3.74 -1.78
C SER A 381 14.07 -2.92 -0.48
N VAL A 382 13.20 -1.89 -0.37
CA VAL A 382 13.22 -0.92 0.74
C VAL A 382 12.22 -1.27 1.84
N TRP A 383 11.00 -1.65 1.48
CA TRP A 383 9.86 -1.69 2.40
C TRP A 383 10.12 -2.50 3.67
N GLU A 384 10.42 -3.79 3.52
CA GLU A 384 10.61 -4.69 4.67
C GLU A 384 11.86 -4.36 5.48
N PRO A 385 13.06 -4.20 4.88
CA PRO A 385 14.27 -3.91 5.67
C PRO A 385 14.21 -2.58 6.42
N LEU A 386 13.68 -1.51 5.80
CA LEU A 386 13.54 -0.21 6.46
C LEU A 386 12.51 -0.25 7.58
N GLY A 387 11.33 -0.81 7.34
CA GLY A 387 10.30 -0.94 8.36
C GLY A 387 10.81 -1.68 9.59
N ARG A 388 11.46 -2.82 9.38
CA ARG A 388 12.07 -3.63 10.46
C ARG A 388 13.13 -2.85 11.23
N ALA A 389 13.98 -2.09 10.54
CA ALA A 389 14.99 -1.24 11.17
C ALA A 389 14.33 -0.16 12.04
N GLN A 390 13.31 0.53 11.53
CA GLN A 390 12.58 1.55 12.28
C GLN A 390 11.89 0.97 13.53
N ALA A 391 11.23 -0.18 13.42
CA ALA A 391 10.62 -0.86 14.54
C ALA A 391 11.65 -1.27 15.63
N ASN A 392 12.82 -1.75 15.22
CA ASN A 392 13.91 -2.08 16.15
C ASN A 392 14.46 -0.83 16.85
N ILE A 393 14.55 0.31 16.13
CA ILE A 393 14.98 1.60 16.68
C ILE A 393 13.96 2.12 17.70
N VAL A 394 12.67 2.01 17.43
CA VAL A 394 11.60 2.31 18.40
C VAL A 394 11.75 1.45 19.66
N ALA A 395 12.16 0.18 19.52
CA ALA A 395 12.43 -0.73 20.62
C ALA A 395 13.78 -0.50 21.33
N GLY A 396 14.59 0.49 20.89
CA GLY A 396 15.82 0.90 21.57
C GLY A 396 17.12 0.48 20.87
N ALA A 397 17.06 -0.11 19.66
CA ALA A 397 18.26 -0.40 18.89
C ALA A 397 19.06 0.87 18.58
N ASP A 398 20.37 0.75 18.43
CA ASP A 398 21.24 1.87 18.13
C ASP A 398 20.97 2.43 16.71
N PRO A 399 20.63 3.73 16.56
CA PRO A 399 20.25 4.32 15.30
C PRO A 399 21.33 4.26 14.22
N ALA A 400 22.57 4.57 14.59
CA ALA A 400 23.66 4.70 13.63
C ALA A 400 24.04 3.34 13.03
N SER A 401 24.27 2.32 13.87
CA SER A 401 24.61 0.98 13.39
C SER A 401 23.45 0.32 12.65
N THR A 402 22.20 0.50 13.13
CA THR A 402 21.00 -0.07 12.49
C THR A 402 20.79 0.52 11.10
N MET A 403 20.79 1.86 10.95
CA MET A 403 20.57 2.50 9.67
C MET A 403 21.72 2.28 8.68
N THR A 404 22.97 2.28 9.17
CA THR A 404 24.13 1.95 8.33
C THR A 404 24.05 0.51 7.82
N GLY A 405 23.66 -0.43 8.69
CA GLY A 405 23.52 -1.84 8.34
C GLY A 405 22.43 -2.07 7.31
N VAL A 406 21.22 -1.53 7.55
CA VAL A 406 20.09 -1.69 6.61
C VAL A 406 20.35 -0.99 5.27
N GLY A 407 21.01 0.19 5.28
CA GLY A 407 21.40 0.86 4.04
C GLY A 407 22.34 0.02 3.17
N LYS A 408 23.32 -0.68 3.78
CA LYS A 408 24.18 -1.63 3.07
C LYS A 408 23.39 -2.82 2.50
N THR A 409 22.45 -3.37 3.27
CA THR A 409 21.62 -4.50 2.83
C THR A 409 20.74 -4.12 1.64
N ILE A 410 20.05 -2.97 1.72
CA ILE A 410 19.19 -2.47 0.63
C ILE A 410 20.04 -2.20 -0.61
N LYS A 411 21.19 -1.53 -0.46
CA LYS A 411 22.07 -1.24 -1.58
C LYS A 411 22.54 -2.52 -2.28
N ALA A 412 22.96 -3.53 -1.53
CA ALA A 412 23.37 -4.81 -2.10
C ALA A 412 22.21 -5.53 -2.83
N SER A 413 20.98 -5.44 -2.30
CA SER A 413 19.78 -5.99 -2.97
C SER A 413 19.50 -5.28 -4.30
N ILE A 414 19.62 -3.94 -4.34
CA ILE A 414 19.41 -3.15 -5.57
C ILE A 414 20.48 -3.44 -6.61
N GLU A 415 21.74 -3.62 -6.21
CA GLU A 415 22.85 -3.90 -7.12
C GLU A 415 22.87 -5.36 -7.64
N GLY A 416 22.18 -6.28 -6.96
CA GLY A 416 22.07 -7.69 -7.31
C GLY A 416 20.78 -8.07 -8.05
N SER A 417 19.84 -7.14 -8.20
CA SER A 417 18.59 -7.28 -8.94
C SER A 417 18.70 -6.64 -10.33
#